data_71be8325419f4d50181000d04dc66df5
#
_entry.id   71be8325419f4d50181000d04dc66df5
#
_cell.length_a   1.000
_cell.length_b   1.000
_cell.length_c   1.000
_cell.angle_alpha   90.00
_cell.angle_beta   90.00
_cell.angle_gamma   90.00
#
_symmetry.space_group_name_H-M   'P 1'
#
loop_
_entity.id
_entity.type
_entity.pdbx_description
1 polymer ?
#
loop_
_entity_poly.entity_id
_entity_poly.type
_entity_poly.pdbx_seq_one_letter_code
_entity_poly.pdbx_strand_id
1 'polypeptide(L)'
;MIDYGLKDRVAIITGANNPWGIGATTAIAFAREGAKVVLIYKKVDRPFDATKMDRNGVDRYYGANAGNADAVESKLKEMGADYIVLESDISNEDDVKNIYSIVLDKYGRIDILFNNAATDDET
;
A
#
# COMPACT_ATOMS: atom_id res chain seq x y z
N MET A 1 1.71 -24.77 -13.66
CA MET A 1 1.69 -23.50 -12.91
C MET A 1 1.27 -22.40 -13.86
N ILE A 2 0.34 -21.55 -13.41
CA ILE A 2 -0.14 -20.44 -14.24
C ILE A 2 0.88 -19.30 -14.16
N ASP A 3 1.28 -18.77 -15.32
CA ASP A 3 2.09 -17.56 -15.40
C ASP A 3 1.17 -16.37 -15.70
N TYR A 4 1.07 -15.44 -14.75
CA TYR A 4 0.23 -14.25 -14.89
C TYR A 4 0.94 -13.09 -15.59
N GLY A 5 2.21 -13.25 -15.96
CA GLY A 5 2.98 -12.19 -16.62
C GLY A 5 3.37 -11.04 -15.72
N LEU A 6 3.40 -11.25 -14.40
CA LEU A 6 3.65 -10.19 -13.40
C LEU A 6 5.12 -10.06 -13.00
N LYS A 7 5.94 -11.05 -13.30
CA LYS A 7 7.36 -11.01 -12.93
C LYS A 7 8.02 -9.76 -13.50
N ASP A 8 8.73 -9.03 -12.62
CA ASP A 8 9.44 -7.78 -12.93
C ASP A 8 8.55 -6.62 -13.37
N ARG A 9 7.22 -6.77 -13.36
CA ARG A 9 6.29 -5.65 -13.56
C ARG A 9 6.27 -4.76 -12.33
N VAL A 10 6.07 -3.47 -12.54
CA VAL A 10 6.04 -2.47 -11.47
C VAL A 10 4.59 -2.08 -11.20
N ALA A 11 4.14 -2.36 -9.98
CA ALA A 11 2.77 -2.09 -9.54
C ALA A 11 2.75 -1.05 -8.42
N ILE A 12 2.03 0.04 -8.64
CA ILE A 12 1.77 1.06 -7.61
C ILE A 12 0.42 0.76 -6.99
N ILE A 13 0.38 0.64 -5.65
CA ILE A 13 -0.83 0.35 -4.90
C ILE A 13 -1.04 1.44 -3.86
N THR A 14 -2.15 2.16 -3.96
CA THR A 14 -2.49 3.23 -3.03
C THR A 14 -3.33 2.70 -1.86
N GLY A 15 -3.23 3.35 -0.69
CA GLY A 15 -3.97 2.95 0.49
C GLY A 15 -3.51 1.62 1.09
N ALA A 16 -2.20 1.37 1.16
CA ALA A 16 -1.65 0.05 1.43
C ALA A 16 -1.05 -0.12 2.84
N ASN A 17 -1.34 0.76 3.78
CA ASN A 17 -0.76 0.70 5.13
C ASN A 17 -1.52 -0.21 6.11
N ASN A 18 -2.77 -0.53 5.83
CA ASN A 18 -3.58 -1.40 6.69
C ASN A 18 -3.26 -2.88 6.39
N PRO A 19 -2.64 -3.65 7.31
CA PRO A 19 -2.24 -5.03 7.03
C PRO A 19 -3.43 -5.98 6.82
N TRP A 20 -4.63 -5.59 7.23
CA TRP A 20 -5.87 -6.34 6.99
C TRP A 20 -6.65 -5.83 5.78
N GLY A 21 -6.13 -4.82 5.07
CA GLY A 21 -6.81 -4.16 3.96
C GLY A 21 -6.60 -4.83 2.61
N ILE A 22 -7.40 -4.40 1.67
CA ILE A 22 -7.36 -4.88 0.27
C ILE A 22 -6.02 -4.50 -0.39
N GLY A 23 -5.55 -3.28 -0.17
CA GLY A 23 -4.30 -2.80 -0.77
C GLY A 23 -3.08 -3.59 -0.34
N ALA A 24 -2.94 -3.86 0.96
CA ALA A 24 -1.85 -4.66 1.49
C ALA A 24 -1.89 -6.10 0.99
N THR A 25 -3.07 -6.71 0.99
CA THR A 25 -3.26 -8.08 0.49
C THR A 25 -2.92 -8.18 -0.99
N THR A 26 -3.33 -7.19 -1.78
CA THR A 26 -3.03 -7.10 -3.21
C THR A 26 -1.53 -6.96 -3.46
N ALA A 27 -0.86 -6.09 -2.70
CA ALA A 27 0.59 -5.90 -2.81
C ALA A 27 1.36 -7.20 -2.54
N ILE A 28 0.98 -7.92 -1.49
CA ILE A 28 1.59 -9.20 -1.14
C ILE A 28 1.35 -10.23 -2.24
N ALA A 29 0.15 -10.29 -2.79
CA ALA A 29 -0.18 -11.21 -3.90
C ALA A 29 0.66 -10.92 -5.14
N PHE A 30 0.82 -9.65 -5.52
CA PHE A 30 1.69 -9.26 -6.63
C PHE A 30 3.15 -9.61 -6.36
N ALA A 31 3.62 -9.36 -5.15
CA ALA A 31 5.00 -9.68 -4.77
C ALA A 31 5.30 -11.18 -4.85
N ARG A 32 4.34 -12.03 -4.50
CA ARG A 32 4.46 -13.49 -4.64
C ARG A 32 4.67 -13.92 -6.08
N GLU A 33 4.12 -13.17 -7.03
CA GLU A 33 4.27 -13.43 -8.46
C GLU A 33 5.51 -12.76 -9.06
N GLY A 34 6.38 -12.18 -8.22
CA GLY A 34 7.62 -11.57 -8.67
C GLY A 34 7.51 -10.14 -9.15
N ALA A 35 6.38 -9.49 -8.96
CA ALA A 35 6.24 -8.07 -9.26
C ALA A 35 7.03 -7.20 -8.27
N LYS A 36 7.47 -6.05 -8.74
CA LYS A 36 8.01 -4.99 -7.89
C LYS A 36 6.85 -4.13 -7.44
N VAL A 37 6.70 -3.92 -6.13
CA VAL A 37 5.52 -3.25 -5.58
C VAL A 37 5.90 -1.92 -4.94
N VAL A 38 5.06 -0.92 -5.19
CA VAL A 38 5.19 0.42 -4.60
C VAL A 38 3.97 0.65 -3.72
N LEU A 39 4.21 0.71 -2.42
CA LEU A 39 3.15 0.96 -1.44
C LEU A 39 3.03 2.46 -1.21
N ILE A 40 1.87 3.01 -1.49
CA ILE A 40 1.55 4.41 -1.20
C ILE A 40 0.53 4.43 -0.09
N TYR A 41 0.77 5.23 0.93
CA TYR A 41 -0.18 5.39 2.01
C TYR A 41 -0.17 6.80 2.57
N LYS A 42 -1.27 7.15 3.21
CA LYS A 42 -1.42 8.34 4.04
C LYS A 42 -2.05 7.90 5.34
N LYS A 43 -1.54 8.41 6.45
CA LYS A 43 -2.15 8.18 7.76
C LYS A 43 -3.49 8.89 7.82
N VAL A 44 -4.55 8.15 8.09
CA VAL A 44 -5.90 8.69 8.23
C VAL A 44 -6.23 8.74 9.71
N ASP A 45 -6.30 9.96 10.25
CA ASP A 45 -6.54 10.20 11.66
C ASP A 45 -8.04 10.22 11.94
N ARG A 46 -8.57 9.10 12.48
CA ARG A 46 -9.94 8.98 12.96
C ARG A 46 -9.93 8.44 14.37
N PRO A 47 -10.86 8.91 15.24
CA PRO A 47 -10.95 8.39 16.60
C PRO A 47 -11.18 6.88 16.62
N PHE A 48 -10.42 6.16 17.44
CA PHE A 48 -10.59 4.73 17.65
C PHE A 48 -10.20 4.35 19.08
N ASP A 49 -10.72 3.21 19.54
CA ASP A 49 -10.39 2.66 20.86
C ASP A 49 -9.25 1.65 20.71
N ALA A 50 -8.06 2.04 21.17
CA ALA A 50 -6.85 1.21 21.06
C ALA A 50 -6.97 -0.12 21.80
N THR A 51 -7.83 -0.21 22.83
CA THR A 51 -8.04 -1.44 23.60
C THR A 51 -8.83 -2.51 22.82
N LYS A 52 -9.47 -2.11 21.71
CA LYS A 52 -10.29 -2.99 20.86
C LYS A 52 -9.60 -3.40 19.56
N MET A 53 -8.32 -3.07 19.37
CA MET A 53 -7.59 -3.40 18.15
C MET A 53 -7.25 -4.89 18.04
N ASP A 54 -7.39 -5.66 19.10
CA ASP A 54 -7.16 -7.09 19.13
C ASP A 54 -8.27 -7.93 18.49
N ARG A 55 -9.36 -7.29 18.07
CA ARG A 55 -10.55 -7.93 17.49
C ARG A 55 -10.98 -7.23 16.21
N ASN A 56 -11.70 -7.95 15.37
CA ASN A 56 -12.26 -7.38 14.14
C ASN A 56 -13.28 -6.29 14.47
N GLY A 57 -13.27 -5.22 13.68
CA GLY A 57 -14.21 -4.12 13.80
C GLY A 57 -13.61 -2.78 13.43
N VAL A 58 -14.42 -1.74 13.66
CA VAL A 58 -14.10 -0.35 13.29
C VAL A 58 -12.82 0.16 13.94
N ASP A 59 -12.61 -0.16 15.22
CA ASP A 59 -11.44 0.35 15.95
C ASP A 59 -10.14 -0.22 15.39
N ARG A 60 -10.10 -1.50 15.03
CA ARG A 60 -8.95 -2.09 14.35
C ARG A 60 -8.72 -1.43 12.99
N TYR A 61 -9.78 -1.23 12.24
CA TYR A 61 -9.70 -0.62 10.91
C TYR A 61 -9.16 0.81 10.98
N TYR A 62 -9.74 1.65 11.84
CA TYR A 62 -9.30 3.04 11.99
C TYR A 62 -7.90 3.13 12.58
N GLY A 63 -7.58 2.30 13.56
CA GLY A 63 -6.25 2.26 14.16
C GLY A 63 -5.18 1.86 13.14
N ALA A 64 -5.46 0.88 12.31
CA ALA A 64 -4.54 0.45 11.26
C ALA A 64 -4.34 1.55 10.19
N ASN A 65 -5.41 2.27 9.82
CA ASN A 65 -5.32 3.36 8.85
C ASN A 65 -4.60 4.59 9.42
N ALA A 66 -4.58 4.76 10.74
CA ALA A 66 -3.84 5.84 11.40
C ALA A 66 -2.34 5.55 11.51
N GLY A 67 -1.93 4.31 11.30
CA GLY A 67 -0.55 3.86 11.41
C GLY A 67 0.25 3.99 10.12
N ASN A 68 1.53 3.61 10.23
CA ASN A 68 2.43 3.52 9.09
C ASN A 68 2.27 2.17 8.37
N ALA A 69 3.11 1.91 7.38
CA ALA A 69 3.09 0.68 6.59
C ALA A 69 4.09 -0.38 7.08
N ASP A 70 4.63 -0.27 8.29
CA ASP A 70 5.72 -1.13 8.76
C ASP A 70 5.34 -2.61 8.77
N ALA A 71 4.11 -2.95 9.14
CA ALA A 71 3.65 -4.34 9.17
C ALA A 71 3.62 -4.95 7.76
N VAL A 72 3.17 -4.19 6.77
CA VAL A 72 3.13 -4.62 5.37
C VAL A 72 4.54 -4.70 4.80
N GLU A 73 5.37 -3.70 5.08
CA GLU A 73 6.77 -3.67 4.66
C GLU A 73 7.55 -4.87 5.20
N SER A 74 7.36 -5.21 6.48
CA SER A 74 8.01 -6.38 7.09
C SER A 74 7.67 -7.67 6.35
N LYS A 75 6.42 -7.81 5.94
CA LYS A 75 5.96 -8.98 5.17
C LYS A 75 6.66 -9.06 3.82
N LEU A 76 6.76 -7.94 3.11
CA LEU A 76 7.45 -7.88 1.82
C LEU A 76 8.94 -8.18 1.97
N LYS A 77 9.55 -7.68 3.02
CA LYS A 77 10.96 -7.93 3.33
C LYS A 77 11.22 -9.41 3.61
N GLU A 78 10.35 -10.07 4.40
CA GLU A 78 10.42 -11.52 4.65
C GLU A 78 10.36 -12.33 3.36
N MET A 79 9.56 -11.89 2.40
CA MET A 79 9.38 -12.56 1.11
C MET A 79 10.57 -12.37 0.16
N GLY A 80 11.51 -11.48 0.49
CA GLY A 80 12.57 -11.08 -0.42
C GLY A 80 12.08 -10.24 -1.60
N ALA A 81 10.94 -9.57 -1.46
CA ALA A 81 10.36 -8.75 -2.52
C ALA A 81 11.18 -7.49 -2.78
N ASP A 82 11.16 -7.01 -4.02
CA ASP A 82 11.67 -5.69 -4.37
C ASP A 82 10.52 -4.68 -4.26
N TYR A 83 10.66 -3.67 -3.41
CA TYR A 83 9.57 -2.77 -3.10
C TYR A 83 10.04 -1.36 -2.76
N ILE A 84 9.10 -0.41 -2.83
CA ILE A 84 9.23 0.96 -2.32
C ILE A 84 8.04 1.23 -1.41
N VAL A 85 8.24 1.94 -0.31
CA VAL A 85 7.17 2.42 0.57
C VAL A 85 7.25 3.93 0.66
N LEU A 86 6.15 4.61 0.34
CA LEU A 86 6.07 6.08 0.35
C LEU A 86 4.83 6.54 1.11
N GLU A 87 5.02 7.41 2.09
CA GLU A 87 3.93 8.16 2.71
C GLU A 87 3.65 9.38 1.82
N SER A 88 2.47 9.44 1.22
CA SER A 88 2.11 10.48 0.27
C SER A 88 0.62 10.70 0.24
N ASP A 89 0.22 11.94 0.04
CA ASP A 89 -1.18 12.33 -0.14
C ASP A 89 -1.50 12.39 -1.63
N ILE A 90 -2.28 11.43 -2.13
CA ILE A 90 -2.61 11.37 -3.55
C ILE A 90 -3.58 12.46 -4.01
N SER A 91 -4.16 13.23 -3.08
CA SER A 91 -4.93 14.42 -3.41
C SER A 91 -4.04 15.65 -3.69
N ASN A 92 -2.75 15.55 -3.38
CA ASN A 92 -1.77 16.60 -3.63
C ASN A 92 -1.00 16.29 -4.92
N GLU A 93 -1.10 17.19 -5.89
CA GLU A 93 -0.47 16.99 -7.20
C GLU A 93 1.06 16.86 -7.12
N ASP A 94 1.70 17.64 -6.26
CA ASP A 94 3.16 17.58 -6.09
C ASP A 94 3.59 16.24 -5.49
N ASP A 95 2.83 15.70 -4.55
CA ASP A 95 3.07 14.37 -3.99
C ASP A 95 2.96 13.30 -5.06
N VAL A 96 1.96 13.38 -5.93
CA VAL A 96 1.75 12.42 -7.03
C VAL A 96 2.93 12.49 -8.01
N LYS A 97 3.36 13.68 -8.39
CA LYS A 97 4.53 13.86 -9.27
C LYS A 97 5.79 13.27 -8.65
N ASN A 98 5.97 13.46 -7.35
CA ASN A 98 7.11 12.91 -6.62
C ASN A 98 7.09 11.37 -6.60
N ILE A 99 5.92 10.75 -6.43
CA ILE A 99 5.77 9.29 -6.51
C ILE A 99 6.28 8.78 -7.85
N TYR A 100 5.79 9.33 -8.95
CA TYR A 100 6.20 8.90 -10.29
C TYR A 100 7.69 9.11 -10.53
N SER A 101 8.23 10.24 -10.06
CA SER A 101 9.66 10.54 -10.19
C SER A 101 10.53 9.49 -9.49
N ILE A 102 10.17 9.15 -8.25
CA ILE A 102 10.89 8.13 -7.46
C ILE A 102 10.81 6.76 -8.12
N VAL A 103 9.62 6.36 -8.55
CA VAL A 103 9.40 5.03 -9.13
C VAL A 103 10.12 4.89 -10.47
N LEU A 104 10.02 5.90 -11.33
CA LEU A 104 10.69 5.88 -12.62
C LEU A 104 12.21 5.93 -12.47
N ASP A 105 12.72 6.66 -11.48
CA ASP A 105 14.15 6.71 -11.20
C ASP A 105 14.69 5.35 -10.77
N LYS A 106 13.97 4.66 -9.89
CA LYS A 106 14.40 3.35 -9.37
C LYS A 106 14.14 2.20 -10.34
N TYR A 107 12.99 2.17 -11.00
CA TYR A 107 12.55 1.02 -11.80
C TYR A 107 12.48 1.28 -13.29
N GLY A 108 12.41 2.54 -13.70
CA GLY A 108 12.36 2.93 -15.11
C GLY A 108 11.04 2.66 -15.81
N ARG A 109 10.02 2.16 -15.11
CA ARG A 109 8.72 1.82 -15.70
C ARG A 109 7.62 1.80 -14.66
N ILE A 110 6.39 1.93 -15.10
CA ILE A 110 5.18 1.71 -14.30
C ILE A 110 4.22 0.91 -15.19
N ASP A 111 3.83 -0.27 -14.73
CA ASP A 111 2.96 -1.16 -15.51
C ASP A 111 1.54 -1.22 -15.00
N ILE A 112 1.36 -1.12 -13.68
CA ILE A 112 0.08 -1.32 -13.02
C ILE A 112 -0.13 -0.22 -12.00
N LEU A 113 -1.32 0.39 -12.02
CA LEU A 113 -1.78 1.30 -10.98
C LEU A 113 -3.05 0.72 -10.36
N PHE A 114 -2.98 0.36 -9.09
CA PHE A 114 -4.12 -0.13 -8.34
C PHE A 114 -4.63 0.98 -7.42
N ASN A 115 -5.71 1.63 -7.83
CA ASN A 115 -6.35 2.72 -7.09
C ASN A 115 -7.25 2.17 -5.99
N ASN A 116 -6.66 1.91 -4.82
CA ASN A 116 -7.35 1.35 -3.67
C ASN A 116 -7.63 2.40 -2.58
N ALA A 117 -6.86 3.47 -2.52
CA ALA A 117 -7.07 4.51 -1.52
C ALA A 117 -8.48 5.09 -1.61
N ALA A 118 -9.14 5.21 -0.46
CA ALA A 118 -10.48 5.75 -0.37
C ALA A 118 -10.65 6.51 0.94
N THR A 119 -11.53 7.50 0.93
CA THR A 119 -12.01 8.17 2.13
C THR A 119 -13.52 8.03 2.18
N ASP A 120 -14.06 7.76 3.37
CA ASP A 120 -15.49 7.84 3.59
C ASP A 120 -15.83 9.31 3.79
N ASP A 121 -16.43 9.93 2.79
CA ASP A 121 -17.04 11.23 2.97
C ASP A 121 -18.43 11.02 3.58
N GLU A 122 -18.51 11.25 4.88
CA GLU A 122 -19.79 11.45 5.52
C GLU A 122 -20.28 12.86 5.16
N THR A 123 -20.97 12.94 4.08
CA THR A 123 -21.73 14.15 3.77
C THR A 123 -23.09 14.09 4.41
#